data_59ffd76053c4b2f3348d718d371dcefb
#
_entry.id   59ffd76053c4b2f3348d718d371dcefb
#
_cell.length_a   1.000
_cell.length_b   1.000
_cell.length_c   1.000
_cell.angle_alpha   90.00
_cell.angle_beta   90.00
_cell.angle_gamma   90.00
#
_symmetry.space_group_name_H-M   'P 1'
#
loop_
_entity.id
_entity.type
_entity.pdbx_description
1 polymer ?
#
loop_
_entity_poly.entity_id
_entity_poly.type
_entity_poly.pdbx_seq_one_letter_code
_entity_poly.pdbx_strand_id
1 'polypeptide(L)'
;SLLKLQKINNEFDGYNVTIPHKENIYKIFKNVDNVTTSSIAAQVKAVNTVKINNGLIFLTNTDVDGINQTFTSINFDIFEKTILILGSGGSAQTAKQILSNNNKILIASRNIEFGDISYPQVDNIAKNIDVVINTTPLGMPPHEKESLPINLQLFKNLQLFFNFGYKVSNTLIEGISPNVKIVDGTRMLIAQAISSFNIWTEQEIKFDDVYEDILERLENES
;
A
#
# COMPACT_ATOMS: atom_id res chain seq x y z
N SER A 1 18.83 13.92 -7.69
CA SER A 1 19.91 14.45 -6.85
C SER A 1 19.35 15.35 -5.76
N LEU A 2 20.06 15.47 -4.64
CA LEU A 2 19.71 16.34 -3.50
C LEU A 2 19.37 17.78 -3.93
N LEU A 3 20.11 18.32 -4.89
CA LEU A 3 19.89 19.66 -5.46
C LEU A 3 18.52 19.83 -6.11
N LYS A 4 18.01 18.79 -6.82
CA LYS A 4 16.67 18.84 -7.41
C LYS A 4 15.58 18.81 -6.32
N LEU A 5 15.78 18.03 -5.27
CA LEU A 5 14.86 17.96 -4.14
C LEU A 5 14.84 19.25 -3.32
N GLN A 6 16.01 19.89 -3.12
CA GLN A 6 16.09 21.21 -2.49
C GLN A 6 15.33 22.28 -3.27
N LYS A 7 15.39 22.22 -4.62
CA LYS A 7 14.61 23.14 -5.47
C LYS A 7 13.10 22.91 -5.30
N ILE A 8 12.63 21.66 -5.31
CA ILE A 8 11.23 21.31 -5.06
C ILE A 8 10.80 21.80 -3.69
N ASN A 9 11.61 21.61 -2.65
CA ASN A 9 11.33 22.04 -1.29
C ASN A 9 11.20 23.58 -1.13
N ASN A 10 11.75 24.35 -2.06
CA ASN A 10 11.60 25.81 -2.07
C ASN A 10 10.40 26.30 -2.88
N GLU A 11 9.78 25.45 -3.67
CA GLU A 11 8.67 25.80 -4.58
C GLU A 11 7.30 25.30 -4.04
N PHE A 12 7.28 24.35 -3.11
CA PHE A 12 6.05 23.69 -2.63
C PHE A 12 6.02 23.57 -1.11
N ASP A 13 4.84 23.68 -0.53
CA ASP A 13 4.60 23.45 0.90
C ASP A 13 4.50 21.96 1.27
N GLY A 14 4.37 21.09 0.25
CA GLY A 14 4.37 19.65 0.42
C GLY A 14 4.11 18.92 -0.88
N TYR A 15 4.36 17.62 -0.88
CA TYR A 15 4.13 16.74 -2.04
C TYR A 15 4.05 15.27 -1.63
N ASN A 16 3.41 14.47 -2.48
CA ASN A 16 3.48 13.01 -2.38
C ASN A 16 4.64 12.43 -3.19
N VAL A 17 5.15 11.32 -2.70
CA VAL A 17 6.19 10.50 -3.34
C VAL A 17 5.62 9.13 -3.66
N THR A 18 5.81 8.68 -4.90
CA THR A 18 5.34 7.37 -5.35
C THR A 18 6.49 6.47 -5.80
N ILE A 19 6.14 5.28 -6.28
CA ILE A 19 7.07 4.29 -6.83
C ILE A 19 7.90 4.93 -7.97
N PRO A 20 9.21 4.68 -8.03
CA PRO A 20 10.04 3.83 -7.14
C PRO A 20 10.79 4.62 -6.04
N HIS A 21 10.34 5.80 -5.64
CA HIS A 21 11.15 6.77 -4.91
C HIS A 21 10.94 6.79 -3.39
N LYS A 22 9.91 6.11 -2.84
CA LYS A 22 9.54 6.17 -1.42
C LYS A 22 10.70 5.83 -0.46
N GLU A 23 11.44 4.75 -0.73
CA GLU A 23 12.62 4.37 0.08
C GLU A 23 13.80 5.31 -0.13
N ASN A 24 13.98 5.82 -1.36
CA ASN A 24 15.08 6.71 -1.67
C ASN A 24 14.97 8.04 -0.93
N ILE A 25 13.75 8.60 -0.83
CA ILE A 25 13.51 9.82 -0.05
C ILE A 25 13.87 9.60 1.42
N TYR A 26 13.43 8.51 2.03
CA TYR A 26 13.81 8.18 3.40
C TYR A 26 15.35 8.11 3.55
N LYS A 27 16.05 7.39 2.68
CA LYS A 27 17.52 7.24 2.74
C LYS A 27 18.25 8.57 2.59
N ILE A 28 17.75 9.48 1.74
CA ILE A 28 18.36 10.78 1.48
C ILE A 28 18.20 11.73 2.67
N PHE A 29 17.01 11.74 3.29
CA PHE A 29 16.67 12.78 4.26
C PHE A 29 16.81 12.38 5.73
N LYS A 30 16.88 11.09 6.06
CA LYS A 30 16.87 10.59 7.46
C LYS A 30 17.92 11.18 8.40
N ASN A 31 19.00 11.77 7.86
CA ASN A 31 20.11 12.33 8.64
C ASN A 31 20.36 13.83 8.31
N VAL A 32 19.36 14.53 7.80
CA VAL A 32 19.45 15.97 7.49
C VAL A 32 18.91 16.78 8.66
N ASP A 33 19.63 17.79 9.14
CA ASP A 33 19.36 18.48 10.41
C ASP A 33 17.98 19.15 10.52
N ASN A 34 17.46 19.68 9.41
CA ASN A 34 16.14 20.32 9.37
C ASN A 34 14.99 19.36 9.00
N VAL A 35 15.20 18.05 9.12
CA VAL A 35 14.23 17.01 8.76
C VAL A 35 13.75 16.27 10.01
N THR A 36 12.44 16.17 10.15
CA THR A 36 11.79 15.31 11.14
C THR A 36 11.08 14.17 10.41
N THR A 37 11.28 12.95 10.88
CA THR A 37 10.63 11.76 10.32
C THR A 37 9.66 11.17 11.33
N SER A 38 8.43 10.89 10.92
CA SER A 38 7.45 10.23 11.77
C SER A 38 7.94 8.82 12.17
N SER A 39 7.49 8.33 13.31
CA SER A 39 7.81 6.98 13.79
C SER A 39 7.47 5.91 12.75
N ILE A 40 6.33 6.05 12.08
CA ILE A 40 5.90 5.10 11.06
C ILE A 40 6.78 5.12 9.81
N ALA A 41 7.16 6.29 9.30
CA ALA A 41 8.06 6.38 8.14
C ALA A 41 9.47 5.84 8.48
N ALA A 42 9.94 6.04 9.72
CA ALA A 42 11.18 5.47 10.20
C ALA A 42 11.13 3.94 10.31
N GLN A 43 10.00 3.40 10.75
CA GLN A 43 9.75 1.97 10.90
C GLN A 43 9.67 1.26 9.55
N VAL A 44 8.87 1.79 8.61
CA VAL A 44 8.73 1.20 7.26
C VAL A 44 9.89 1.56 6.32
N LYS A 45 10.75 2.52 6.70
CA LYS A 45 11.88 3.04 5.91
C LYS A 45 11.48 3.55 4.52
N ALA A 46 10.27 4.09 4.41
CA ALA A 46 9.69 4.61 3.18
C ALA A 46 8.84 5.84 3.49
N VAL A 47 8.87 6.83 2.59
CA VAL A 47 8.13 8.08 2.68
C VAL A 47 7.24 8.22 1.46
N ASN A 48 5.95 8.48 1.65
CA ASN A 48 5.06 8.86 0.56
C ASN A 48 4.55 10.30 0.68
N THR A 49 4.72 10.96 1.85
CA THR A 49 4.22 12.31 2.11
C THR A 49 5.30 13.16 2.75
N VAL A 50 5.52 14.33 2.15
CA VAL A 50 6.45 15.36 2.61
C VAL A 50 5.67 16.64 2.87
N LYS A 51 5.84 17.26 4.08
CA LYS A 51 5.37 18.60 4.38
C LYS A 51 6.58 19.51 4.60
N ILE A 52 6.49 20.74 4.11
CA ILE A 52 7.53 21.75 4.23
C ILE A 52 6.90 22.97 4.88
N ASN A 53 7.51 23.44 5.96
CA ASN A 53 7.04 24.63 6.67
C ASN A 53 8.26 25.43 7.15
N ASN A 54 8.44 26.64 6.64
CA ASN A 54 9.55 27.55 7.02
C ASN A 54 10.94 26.88 6.98
N GLY A 55 11.18 26.07 5.94
CA GLY A 55 12.45 25.35 5.75
C GLY A 55 12.61 24.09 6.61
N LEU A 56 11.66 23.77 7.48
CA LEU A 56 11.58 22.49 8.17
C LEU A 56 10.85 21.49 7.31
N ILE A 57 11.35 20.27 7.26
CA ILE A 57 10.80 19.18 6.46
C ILE A 57 10.26 18.08 7.38
N PHE A 58 9.01 17.73 7.21
CA PHE A 58 8.39 16.58 7.88
C PHE A 58 8.13 15.46 6.88
N LEU A 59 8.59 14.26 7.22
CA LEU A 59 8.46 13.05 6.41
C LEU A 59 7.53 12.05 7.09
N THR A 60 6.56 11.54 6.34
CA THR A 60 5.68 10.48 6.84
C THR A 60 5.26 9.50 5.75
N ASN A 61 4.50 8.47 6.15
CA ASN A 61 3.96 7.47 5.23
C ASN A 61 2.47 7.25 5.51
N THR A 62 1.62 7.88 4.71
CA THR A 62 0.17 7.80 4.82
C THR A 62 -0.43 6.54 4.16
N ASP A 63 0.38 5.70 3.47
CA ASP A 63 -0.09 4.38 3.02
C ASP A 63 -0.58 3.54 4.21
N VAL A 64 -0.02 3.79 5.41
CA VAL A 64 -0.44 3.14 6.66
C VAL A 64 -1.90 3.43 6.97
N ASP A 65 -2.27 4.71 6.90
CA ASP A 65 -3.65 5.15 7.11
C ASP A 65 -4.57 4.55 6.04
N GLY A 66 -4.09 4.53 4.78
CA GLY A 66 -4.79 3.91 3.66
C GLY A 66 -5.11 2.43 3.90
N ILE A 67 -4.12 1.64 4.33
CA ILE A 67 -4.30 0.21 4.62
C ILE A 67 -5.27 0.01 5.79
N ASN A 68 -5.06 0.70 6.91
CA ASN A 68 -5.89 0.57 8.10
C ASN A 68 -7.35 0.98 7.83
N GLN A 69 -7.55 2.12 7.16
CA GLN A 69 -8.88 2.60 6.81
C GLN A 69 -9.60 1.64 5.84
N THR A 70 -8.87 0.99 4.93
CA THR A 70 -9.47 -0.03 4.07
C THR A 70 -10.07 -1.16 4.89
N PHE A 71 -9.33 -1.77 5.82
CA PHE A 71 -9.86 -2.85 6.66
C PHE A 71 -11.03 -2.38 7.53
N THR A 72 -10.94 -1.20 8.12
CA THR A 72 -12.01 -0.61 8.92
C THR A 72 -13.29 -0.42 8.10
N SER A 73 -13.20 0.22 6.93
CA SER A 73 -14.35 0.56 6.09
C SER A 73 -15.08 -0.66 5.51
N ILE A 74 -14.38 -1.78 5.34
CA ILE A 74 -14.98 -3.04 4.89
C ILE A 74 -15.41 -3.95 6.05
N ASN A 75 -15.22 -3.51 7.29
CA ASN A 75 -15.50 -4.28 8.51
C ASN A 75 -14.86 -5.68 8.47
N PHE A 76 -13.55 -5.72 8.16
CA PHE A 76 -12.80 -6.97 8.10
C PHE A 76 -11.80 -7.05 9.26
N ASP A 77 -11.94 -8.08 10.09
CA ASP A 77 -11.01 -8.37 11.18
C ASP A 77 -9.72 -9.00 10.62
N ILE A 78 -8.64 -8.21 10.64
CA ILE A 78 -7.33 -8.60 10.13
C ILE A 78 -6.43 -9.26 11.19
N PHE A 79 -6.88 -9.45 12.42
CA PHE A 79 -6.06 -10.04 13.48
C PHE A 79 -5.96 -11.56 13.38
N GLU A 80 -4.82 -12.11 13.80
CA GLU A 80 -4.53 -13.55 13.86
C GLU A 80 -4.71 -14.26 12.51
N LYS A 81 -4.37 -13.57 11.40
CA LYS A 81 -4.44 -14.11 10.05
C LYS A 81 -3.08 -14.58 9.54
N THR A 82 -3.10 -15.56 8.65
CA THR A 82 -1.96 -15.90 7.79
C THR A 82 -2.12 -15.13 6.49
N ILE A 83 -1.22 -14.15 6.26
CA ILE A 83 -1.28 -13.19 5.17
C ILE A 83 -0.17 -13.49 4.17
N LEU A 84 -0.53 -13.65 2.90
CA LEU A 84 0.40 -13.73 1.79
C LEU A 84 0.43 -12.38 1.07
N ILE A 85 1.60 -11.75 1.02
CA ILE A 85 1.83 -10.53 0.24
C ILE A 85 2.55 -10.92 -1.06
N LEU A 86 1.99 -10.55 -2.20
CA LEU A 86 2.58 -10.75 -3.52
C LEU A 86 3.36 -9.51 -3.92
N GLY A 87 4.66 -9.68 -4.21
CA GLY A 87 5.61 -8.60 -4.48
C GLY A 87 6.48 -8.26 -3.27
N SER A 88 7.63 -7.63 -3.50
CA SER A 88 8.63 -7.31 -2.46
C SER A 88 9.08 -5.84 -2.47
N GLY A 89 8.37 -4.96 -3.18
CA GLY A 89 8.63 -3.52 -3.25
C GLY A 89 8.22 -2.75 -1.99
N GLY A 90 8.36 -1.43 -2.01
CA GLY A 90 8.06 -0.54 -0.88
C GLY A 90 6.65 -0.72 -0.30
N SER A 91 5.63 -0.91 -1.14
CA SER A 91 4.25 -1.15 -0.69
C SER A 91 4.11 -2.49 0.06
N ALA A 92 4.81 -3.54 -0.40
CA ALA A 92 4.85 -4.83 0.30
C ALA A 92 5.51 -4.71 1.67
N GLN A 93 6.64 -3.98 1.77
CA GLN A 93 7.34 -3.75 3.03
C GLN A 93 6.49 -2.92 3.99
N THR A 94 5.80 -1.90 3.49
CA THR A 94 4.84 -1.11 4.28
C THR A 94 3.72 -2.01 4.83
N ALA A 95 3.07 -2.80 3.98
CA ALA A 95 2.02 -3.72 4.41
C ALA A 95 2.53 -4.76 5.44
N LYS A 96 3.70 -5.37 5.19
CA LYS A 96 4.34 -6.30 6.14
C LYS A 96 4.56 -5.64 7.50
N GLN A 97 5.11 -4.43 7.52
CA GLN A 97 5.44 -3.74 8.77
C GLN A 97 4.19 -3.40 9.59
N ILE A 98 3.11 -2.95 8.92
CA ILE A 98 1.86 -2.60 9.59
C ILE A 98 1.16 -3.83 10.16
N LEU A 99 1.13 -4.92 9.39
CA LEU A 99 0.31 -6.08 9.69
C LEU A 99 1.04 -7.14 10.52
N SER A 100 2.36 -7.02 10.76
CA SER A 100 3.17 -8.08 11.39
C SER A 100 2.90 -8.29 12.88
N ASN A 101 2.39 -7.29 13.59
CA ASN A 101 2.28 -7.36 15.06
C ASN A 101 1.37 -8.48 15.57
N ASN A 102 0.33 -8.85 14.80
CA ASN A 102 -0.65 -9.85 15.22
C ASN A 102 -0.92 -10.91 14.13
N ASN A 103 -0.09 -10.96 13.10
CA ASN A 103 -0.33 -11.83 11.95
C ASN A 103 0.93 -12.61 11.55
N LYS A 104 0.73 -13.76 10.94
CA LYS A 104 1.78 -14.48 10.25
C LYS A 104 1.86 -13.97 8.82
N ILE A 105 2.96 -13.32 8.45
CA ILE A 105 3.13 -12.73 7.12
C ILE A 105 4.20 -13.47 6.32
N LEU A 106 3.89 -13.73 5.06
CA LEU A 106 4.80 -14.29 4.06
C LEU A 106 4.80 -13.39 2.84
N ILE A 107 5.98 -13.02 2.37
CA ILE A 107 6.17 -12.30 1.09
C ILE A 107 6.56 -13.30 0.02
N ALA A 108 5.76 -13.39 -1.05
CA ALA A 108 6.13 -14.10 -2.27
C ALA A 108 6.75 -13.14 -3.28
N SER A 109 7.94 -13.48 -3.77
CA SER A 109 8.70 -12.67 -4.72
C SER A 109 9.34 -13.51 -5.83
N ARG A 110 9.60 -12.87 -6.98
CA ARG A 110 10.41 -13.47 -8.06
C ARG A 110 11.87 -13.66 -7.64
N ASN A 111 12.39 -12.73 -6.84
CA ASN A 111 13.73 -12.86 -6.25
C ASN A 111 13.59 -13.15 -4.76
N ILE A 112 14.04 -14.35 -4.37
CA ILE A 112 13.95 -14.86 -3.00
C ILE A 112 14.78 -14.03 -2.00
N GLU A 113 15.77 -13.26 -2.46
CA GLU A 113 16.53 -12.35 -1.60
C GLU A 113 15.66 -11.26 -0.96
N PHE A 114 14.53 -10.92 -1.61
CA PHE A 114 13.60 -9.87 -1.18
C PHE A 114 12.25 -10.41 -0.71
N GLY A 115 12.11 -11.75 -0.61
CA GLY A 115 10.88 -12.42 -0.19
C GLY A 115 11.16 -13.58 0.77
N ASP A 116 10.10 -14.07 1.39
CA ASP A 116 10.19 -15.24 2.28
C ASP A 116 10.07 -16.55 1.48
N ILE A 117 9.36 -16.52 0.34
CA ILE A 117 9.13 -17.67 -0.55
C ILE A 117 9.10 -17.24 -2.02
N SER A 118 9.37 -18.18 -2.93
CA SER A 118 9.15 -17.98 -4.37
C SER A 118 7.69 -18.28 -4.75
N TYR A 119 7.21 -17.75 -5.88
CA TYR A 119 5.84 -18.01 -6.35
C TYR A 119 5.51 -19.51 -6.52
N PRO A 120 6.39 -20.37 -7.07
CA PRO A 120 6.10 -21.81 -7.14
C PRO A 120 5.93 -22.50 -5.77
N GLN A 121 6.52 -21.96 -4.71
CA GLN A 121 6.37 -22.50 -3.36
C GLN A 121 5.04 -22.15 -2.70
N VAL A 122 4.32 -21.15 -3.23
CA VAL A 122 3.02 -20.70 -2.70
C VAL A 122 2.00 -21.82 -2.71
N ASP A 123 1.98 -22.66 -3.75
CA ASP A 123 1.04 -23.76 -3.89
C ASP A 123 1.06 -24.72 -2.69
N ASN A 124 2.25 -24.94 -2.08
CA ASN A 124 2.41 -25.82 -0.94
C ASN A 124 1.74 -25.30 0.34
N ILE A 125 1.53 -23.99 0.44
CA ILE A 125 1.00 -23.33 1.63
C ILE A 125 -0.36 -22.68 1.41
N ALA A 126 -0.85 -22.63 0.19
CA ALA A 126 -2.05 -21.89 -0.24
C ALA A 126 -3.28 -22.18 0.65
N LYS A 127 -3.47 -23.44 1.05
CA LYS A 127 -4.60 -23.85 1.92
C LYS A 127 -4.59 -23.21 3.32
N ASN A 128 -3.44 -22.69 3.77
CA ASN A 128 -3.28 -22.10 5.11
C ASN A 128 -3.33 -20.56 5.08
N ILE A 129 -3.59 -19.96 3.91
CA ILE A 129 -3.62 -18.51 3.73
C ILE A 129 -5.06 -18.01 3.91
N ASP A 130 -5.23 -17.04 4.81
CA ASP A 130 -6.50 -16.37 5.08
C ASP A 130 -6.68 -15.10 4.23
N VAL A 131 -5.58 -14.39 3.94
CA VAL A 131 -5.59 -13.12 3.22
C VAL A 131 -4.49 -13.10 2.18
N VAL A 132 -4.83 -12.68 0.96
CA VAL A 132 -3.85 -12.36 -0.09
C VAL A 132 -3.87 -10.86 -0.34
N ILE A 133 -2.69 -10.23 -0.31
CA ILE A 133 -2.49 -8.82 -0.65
C ILE A 133 -1.62 -8.75 -1.91
N ASN A 134 -2.18 -8.28 -3.01
CA ASN A 134 -1.41 -8.06 -4.24
C ASN A 134 -0.82 -6.65 -4.24
N THR A 135 0.49 -6.54 -4.12
CA THR A 135 1.24 -5.28 -4.23
C THR A 135 2.05 -5.18 -5.52
N THR A 136 1.85 -6.14 -6.44
CA THR A 136 2.47 -6.12 -7.77
C THR A 136 1.72 -5.19 -8.72
N PRO A 137 2.32 -4.76 -9.85
CA PRO A 137 1.61 -4.00 -10.87
C PRO A 137 0.64 -4.84 -11.71
N LEU A 138 0.54 -6.16 -11.47
CA LEU A 138 -0.35 -7.05 -12.23
C LEU A 138 -1.82 -6.63 -12.03
N GLY A 139 -2.57 -6.61 -13.11
CA GLY A 139 -3.95 -6.12 -13.12
C GLY A 139 -4.09 -4.62 -13.35
N MET A 140 -2.98 -3.86 -13.46
CA MET A 140 -2.98 -2.43 -13.81
C MET A 140 -2.27 -2.19 -15.16
N PRO A 141 -2.57 -1.10 -15.87
CA PRO A 141 -1.84 -0.74 -17.09
C PRO A 141 -0.31 -0.70 -16.90
N PRO A 142 0.48 -1.28 -17.79
CA PRO A 142 0.12 -2.04 -19.01
C PRO A 142 -0.07 -3.56 -18.78
N HIS A 143 -0.27 -4.02 -17.53
CA HIS A 143 -0.31 -5.43 -17.12
C HIS A 143 -1.73 -5.94 -16.83
N GLU A 144 -2.78 -5.33 -17.40
CA GLU A 144 -4.19 -5.62 -17.08
C GLU A 144 -4.61 -7.04 -17.45
N LYS A 145 -3.96 -7.62 -18.46
CA LYS A 145 -4.26 -8.95 -18.98
C LYS A 145 -3.38 -10.06 -18.39
N GLU A 146 -2.44 -9.68 -17.52
CA GLU A 146 -1.54 -10.62 -16.89
C GLU A 146 -2.19 -11.21 -15.62
N SER A 147 -2.09 -12.53 -15.47
CA SER A 147 -2.54 -13.25 -14.28
C SER A 147 -1.46 -13.25 -13.20
N LEU A 148 -1.89 -13.51 -11.96
CA LEU A 148 -0.96 -13.74 -10.85
C LEU A 148 -0.16 -15.03 -11.08
N PRO A 149 1.12 -15.08 -10.71
CA PRO A 149 1.96 -16.27 -10.86
C PRO A 149 1.71 -17.32 -9.75
N ILE A 150 0.45 -17.49 -9.34
CA ILE A 150 -0.01 -18.42 -8.30
C ILE A 150 -1.36 -19.02 -8.71
N ASN A 151 -1.66 -20.23 -8.25
CA ASN A 151 -2.96 -20.86 -8.51
C ASN A 151 -3.97 -20.54 -7.39
N LEU A 152 -4.85 -19.55 -7.62
CA LEU A 152 -5.83 -19.10 -6.63
C LEU A 152 -6.88 -20.16 -6.26
N GLN A 153 -7.08 -21.21 -7.08
CA GLN A 153 -7.99 -22.32 -6.74
C GLN A 153 -7.53 -23.15 -5.53
N LEU A 154 -6.24 -23.07 -5.17
CA LEU A 154 -5.68 -23.80 -4.05
C LEU A 154 -5.94 -23.14 -2.68
N PHE A 155 -6.40 -21.89 -2.68
CA PHE A 155 -6.61 -21.09 -1.46
C PHE A 155 -7.96 -21.38 -0.80
N LYS A 156 -8.09 -22.53 -0.14
CA LYS A 156 -9.35 -23.02 0.41
C LYS A 156 -9.87 -22.24 1.61
N ASN A 157 -8.98 -21.57 2.36
CA ASN A 157 -9.31 -20.78 3.55
C ASN A 157 -9.30 -19.27 3.30
N LEU A 158 -9.10 -18.84 2.05
CA LEU A 158 -9.04 -17.42 1.70
C LEU A 158 -10.34 -16.72 2.07
N GLN A 159 -10.23 -15.64 2.84
CA GLN A 159 -11.33 -14.79 3.30
C GLN A 159 -11.35 -13.45 2.56
N LEU A 160 -10.15 -12.93 2.25
CA LEU A 160 -9.98 -11.64 1.61
C LEU A 160 -8.85 -11.68 0.56
N PHE A 161 -9.14 -11.11 -0.61
CA PHE A 161 -8.16 -10.73 -1.62
C PHE A 161 -8.14 -9.21 -1.72
N PHE A 162 -7.04 -8.58 -1.32
CA PHE A 162 -6.86 -7.14 -1.39
C PHE A 162 -5.84 -6.79 -2.49
N ASN A 163 -6.31 -6.14 -3.55
CA ASN A 163 -5.46 -5.63 -4.61
C ASN A 163 -5.09 -4.17 -4.36
N PHE A 164 -3.81 -3.83 -4.30
CA PHE A 164 -3.36 -2.43 -4.16
C PHE A 164 -3.54 -1.61 -5.45
N GLY A 165 -3.82 -2.25 -6.58
CA GLY A 165 -4.25 -1.58 -7.81
C GLY A 165 -5.70 -1.10 -7.72
N TYR A 166 -6.03 -0.05 -8.49
CA TYR A 166 -7.34 0.65 -8.42
C TYR A 166 -8.51 -0.10 -9.05
N LYS A 167 -8.24 -1.12 -9.84
CA LYS A 167 -9.26 -1.97 -10.46
C LYS A 167 -8.83 -3.41 -10.33
N VAL A 168 -9.79 -4.30 -10.15
CA VAL A 168 -9.55 -5.75 -10.14
C VAL A 168 -10.08 -6.33 -11.43
N SER A 169 -9.21 -6.81 -12.31
CA SER A 169 -9.62 -7.51 -13.52
C SER A 169 -10.09 -8.93 -13.21
N ASN A 170 -11.00 -9.48 -14.03
CA ASN A 170 -11.42 -10.87 -13.90
C ASN A 170 -10.24 -11.84 -14.01
N THR A 171 -9.25 -11.52 -14.85
CA THR A 171 -8.03 -12.31 -15.01
C THR A 171 -7.23 -12.40 -13.72
N LEU A 172 -7.19 -11.30 -12.96
CA LEU A 172 -6.42 -11.22 -11.70
C LEU A 172 -6.99 -12.12 -10.60
N ILE A 173 -8.31 -12.30 -10.58
CA ILE A 173 -9.04 -13.05 -9.55
C ILE A 173 -9.57 -14.40 -10.04
N GLU A 174 -9.13 -14.84 -11.21
CA GLU A 174 -9.57 -16.10 -11.78
C GLU A 174 -9.27 -17.27 -10.83
N GLY A 175 -10.29 -18.06 -10.53
CA GLY A 175 -10.20 -19.20 -9.61
C GLY A 175 -10.40 -18.87 -8.13
N ILE A 176 -10.63 -17.62 -7.76
CA ILE A 176 -11.05 -17.26 -6.40
C ILE A 176 -12.48 -17.77 -6.16
N SER A 177 -12.71 -18.33 -4.95
CA SER A 177 -14.06 -18.73 -4.52
C SER A 177 -14.99 -17.51 -4.42
N PRO A 178 -16.27 -17.63 -4.83
CA PRO A 178 -17.26 -16.54 -4.74
C PRO A 178 -17.48 -15.98 -3.31
N ASN A 179 -17.15 -16.75 -2.28
CA ASN A 179 -17.30 -16.33 -0.89
C ASN A 179 -16.17 -15.45 -0.38
N VAL A 180 -15.10 -15.29 -1.16
CA VAL A 180 -13.95 -14.43 -0.79
C VAL A 180 -14.31 -12.97 -1.02
N LYS A 181 -14.09 -12.15 -0.01
CA LYS A 181 -14.21 -10.69 -0.18
C LYS A 181 -13.09 -10.18 -1.08
N ILE A 182 -13.43 -9.44 -2.13
CA ILE A 182 -12.46 -8.83 -3.04
C ILE A 182 -12.50 -7.33 -2.85
N VAL A 183 -11.34 -6.72 -2.66
CA VAL A 183 -11.18 -5.28 -2.42
C VAL A 183 -10.05 -4.76 -3.30
N ASP A 184 -10.28 -3.65 -3.97
CA ASP A 184 -9.25 -2.93 -4.73
C ASP A 184 -8.60 -1.81 -3.91
N GLY A 185 -7.63 -1.14 -4.52
CA GLY A 185 -6.85 -0.08 -3.89
C GLY A 185 -7.54 1.28 -3.83
N THR A 186 -8.78 1.43 -4.30
CA THR A 186 -9.47 2.73 -4.36
C THR A 186 -9.65 3.32 -2.97
N ARG A 187 -10.13 2.52 -1.99
CA ARG A 187 -10.27 2.97 -0.60
C ARG A 187 -8.94 3.40 0.00
N MET A 188 -7.90 2.60 -0.22
CA MET A 188 -6.55 2.90 0.24
C MET A 188 -6.02 4.20 -0.38
N LEU A 189 -6.25 4.41 -1.69
CA LEU A 189 -5.85 5.62 -2.41
C LEU A 189 -6.50 6.86 -1.81
N ILE A 190 -7.81 6.83 -1.61
CA ILE A 190 -8.58 7.95 -1.06
C ILE A 190 -8.14 8.25 0.37
N ALA A 191 -8.07 7.24 1.22
CA ALA A 191 -7.70 7.42 2.63
C ALA A 191 -6.29 7.99 2.80
N GLN A 192 -5.27 7.47 2.07
CA GLN A 192 -3.92 8.02 2.13
C GLN A 192 -3.84 9.46 1.60
N ALA A 193 -4.67 9.81 0.61
CA ALA A 193 -4.72 11.17 0.07
C ALA A 193 -5.35 12.15 1.08
N ILE A 194 -6.43 11.76 1.76
CA ILE A 194 -7.03 12.54 2.84
C ILE A 194 -6.03 12.77 3.97
N SER A 195 -5.31 11.72 4.41
CA SER A 195 -4.27 11.85 5.44
C SER A 195 -3.15 12.81 5.01
N SER A 196 -2.70 12.75 3.75
CA SER A 196 -1.71 13.68 3.22
C SER A 196 -2.24 15.12 3.19
N PHE A 197 -3.47 15.31 2.74
CA PHE A 197 -4.13 16.62 2.70
C PHE A 197 -4.26 17.23 4.10
N ASN A 198 -4.71 16.44 5.08
CA ASN A 198 -4.82 16.87 6.47
C ASN A 198 -3.47 17.31 7.05
N ILE A 199 -2.39 16.58 6.74
CA ILE A 199 -1.03 16.93 7.15
C ILE A 199 -0.61 18.29 6.55
N TRP A 200 -0.86 18.52 5.26
CA TRP A 200 -0.46 19.77 4.59
C TRP A 200 -1.24 20.98 5.07
N THR A 201 -2.57 20.81 5.23
CA THR A 201 -3.51 21.92 5.51
C THR A 201 -3.81 22.10 6.99
N GLU A 202 -3.35 21.18 7.85
CA GLU A 202 -3.64 21.14 9.29
C GLU A 202 -5.15 21.03 9.57
N GLN A 203 -5.89 20.36 8.66
CA GLN A 203 -7.31 20.06 8.79
C GLN A 203 -7.52 18.63 9.33
N GLU A 204 -8.77 18.31 9.69
CA GLU A 204 -9.19 17.00 10.19
C GLU A 204 -10.38 16.46 9.38
N ILE A 205 -10.21 16.35 8.07
CA ILE A 205 -11.21 15.74 7.21
C ILE A 205 -11.23 14.23 7.50
N LYS A 206 -12.43 13.68 7.78
CA LYS A 206 -12.61 12.25 8.02
C LYS A 206 -12.93 11.54 6.70
N PHE A 207 -12.46 10.31 6.59
CA PHE A 207 -12.69 9.45 5.43
C PHE A 207 -14.19 9.29 5.11
N ASP A 208 -14.99 8.97 6.13
CA ASP A 208 -16.43 8.69 5.96
C ASP A 208 -17.24 9.93 5.51
N ASP A 209 -16.75 11.15 5.79
CA ASP A 209 -17.44 12.39 5.42
C ASP A 209 -17.33 12.70 3.92
N VAL A 210 -16.31 12.17 3.22
CA VAL A 210 -15.98 12.59 1.84
C VAL A 210 -15.77 11.42 0.86
N TYR A 211 -15.76 10.19 1.35
CA TYR A 211 -15.42 9.02 0.54
C TYR A 211 -16.34 8.84 -0.66
N GLU A 212 -17.66 8.87 -0.44
CA GLU A 212 -18.66 8.65 -1.50
C GLU A 212 -18.60 9.76 -2.56
N ASP A 213 -18.44 11.01 -2.15
CA ASP A 213 -18.32 12.14 -3.08
C ASP A 213 -17.06 12.06 -3.95
N ILE A 214 -15.94 11.62 -3.36
CA ILE A 214 -14.69 11.42 -4.11
C ILE A 214 -14.81 10.22 -5.06
N LEU A 215 -15.41 9.12 -4.60
CA LEU A 215 -15.61 7.93 -5.41
C LEU A 215 -16.44 8.23 -6.65
N GLU A 216 -17.58 8.92 -6.48
CA GLU A 216 -18.46 9.33 -7.58
C GLU A 216 -17.72 10.18 -8.63
N ARG A 217 -16.87 11.11 -8.20
CA ARG A 217 -16.04 11.92 -9.11
C ARG A 217 -15.02 11.10 -9.88
N LEU A 218 -14.34 10.17 -9.20
CA LEU A 218 -13.37 9.28 -9.86
C LEU A 218 -14.02 8.37 -10.90
N GLU A 219 -15.24 7.90 -10.65
CA GLU A 219 -16.00 7.07 -11.60
C GLU A 219 -16.48 7.87 -12.82
N ASN A 220 -16.84 9.13 -12.63
CA ASN A 220 -17.29 10.02 -13.71
C ASN A 220 -16.15 10.52 -14.61
N GLU A 221 -14.90 10.52 -14.15
CA GLU A 221 -13.71 10.95 -14.89
C GLU A 221 -12.97 9.79 -15.58
N SER A 222 -13.36 8.54 -15.35
CA SER A 222 -12.69 7.31 -15.85
C SER A 222 -13.47 6.65 -16.99
#